data_1ea8dd1faf08d019a6905dd6922fbe0c
#
_entry.id   1ea8dd1faf08d019a6905dd6922fbe0c
#
_cell.length_a   1.000
_cell.length_b   1.000
_cell.length_c   1.000
_cell.angle_alpha   90.00
_cell.angle_beta   90.00
_cell.angle_gamma   90.00
#
_symmetry.space_group_name_H-M   'P 1'
#
loop_
_entity.id
_entity.type
_entity.pdbx_description
1 polymer ?
#
loop_
_entity_poly.entity_id
_entity_poly.type
_entity_poly.pdbx_seq_one_letter_code
_entity_poly.pdbx_strand_id
1 'polypeptide(L)'
;MTPIEREVAVRRGGPEDVVTVADLYSETRRAAYPQMPHAVHTDDEHRDFYRKHVMDQPDHTVWVAEADGEILGFAHCTPTFLDGIYVRSDLRGRGIGSLLIDVVEATHPDGYELWVFVSNTDAHRLYLHRGLVEVERTDGSGNEEKAPDIRMAWRPGS
;
A
#
# COMPACT_ATOMS: atom_id res chain seq x y z
N MET A 1 -4.10 -6.92 19.81
CA MET A 1 -3.54 -7.37 18.52
C MET A 1 -2.51 -8.46 18.78
N THR A 2 -2.64 -9.60 18.10
CA THR A 2 -1.70 -10.71 18.26
C THR A 2 -0.53 -10.52 17.29
N PRO A 3 0.72 -10.47 17.77
CA PRO A 3 1.86 -10.41 16.87
C PRO A 3 1.94 -11.65 15.99
N ILE A 4 2.53 -11.53 14.82
CA ILE A 4 2.84 -12.68 14.00
C ILE A 4 4.01 -13.45 14.64
N GLU A 5 3.88 -14.77 14.72
CA GLU A 5 4.90 -15.61 15.40
C GLU A 5 6.12 -15.88 14.52
N ARG A 6 5.99 -15.69 13.21
CA ARG A 6 7.08 -15.88 12.26
C ARG A 6 7.93 -14.61 12.18
N GLU A 7 9.22 -14.80 11.95
CA GLU A 7 10.10 -13.67 11.67
C GLU A 7 9.74 -13.10 10.29
N VAL A 8 9.40 -11.81 10.26
CA VAL A 8 9.05 -11.11 9.03
C VAL A 8 10.19 -10.19 8.63
N ALA A 9 10.67 -10.32 7.42
CA ALA A 9 11.69 -9.45 6.85
C ALA A 9 11.11 -8.64 5.70
N VAL A 10 11.58 -7.41 5.53
CA VAL A 10 11.21 -6.59 4.38
C VAL A 10 12.37 -6.55 3.42
N ARG A 11 12.09 -6.82 2.15
CA ARG A 11 13.07 -6.73 1.07
C ARG A 11 12.47 -6.04 -0.14
N ARG A 12 13.34 -5.61 -1.05
CA ARG A 12 12.89 -5.05 -2.32
C ARG A 12 12.31 -6.18 -3.20
N GLY A 13 11.14 -5.95 -3.78
CA GLY A 13 10.54 -6.86 -4.75
C GLY A 13 11.22 -6.75 -6.11
N GLY A 14 11.28 -7.87 -6.83
CA GLY A 14 11.85 -7.95 -8.17
C GLY A 14 10.87 -8.52 -9.18
N PRO A 15 11.32 -8.65 -10.46
CA PRO A 15 10.43 -9.15 -11.53
C PRO A 15 9.82 -10.51 -11.23
N GLU A 16 10.50 -11.37 -10.49
CA GLU A 16 9.99 -12.68 -10.08
C GLU A 16 8.81 -12.61 -9.13
N ASP A 17 8.58 -11.46 -8.50
CA ASP A 17 7.49 -11.27 -7.53
C ASP A 17 6.20 -10.71 -8.18
N VAL A 18 6.23 -10.39 -9.47
CA VAL A 18 5.14 -9.65 -10.15
C VAL A 18 3.78 -10.32 -9.94
N VAL A 19 3.67 -11.61 -10.22
CA VAL A 19 2.36 -12.29 -10.16
C VAL A 19 1.85 -12.32 -8.72
N THR A 20 2.71 -12.65 -7.77
CA THR A 20 2.32 -12.70 -6.35
C THR A 20 1.88 -11.33 -5.84
N VAL A 21 2.63 -10.29 -6.17
CA VAL A 21 2.29 -8.92 -5.77
C VAL A 21 0.97 -8.47 -6.39
N ALA A 22 0.80 -8.69 -7.69
CA ALA A 22 -0.43 -8.29 -8.38
C ALA A 22 -1.66 -9.05 -7.85
N ASP A 23 -1.52 -10.35 -7.60
CA ASP A 23 -2.61 -11.16 -7.08
C ASP A 23 -2.96 -10.79 -5.64
N LEU A 24 -1.96 -10.43 -4.84
CA LEU A 24 -2.18 -9.93 -3.50
C LEU A 24 -2.94 -8.58 -3.54
N TYR A 25 -2.57 -7.70 -4.45
CA TYR A 25 -3.32 -6.45 -4.66
C TYR A 25 -4.79 -6.74 -4.97
N SER A 26 -5.04 -7.64 -5.91
CA SER A 26 -6.42 -7.99 -6.33
C SER A 26 -7.22 -8.60 -5.18
N GLU A 27 -6.61 -9.50 -4.42
CA GLU A 27 -7.25 -10.16 -3.28
C GLU A 27 -7.59 -9.16 -2.17
N THR A 28 -6.65 -8.30 -1.81
CA THR A 28 -6.85 -7.33 -0.74
C THR A 28 -7.92 -6.31 -1.11
N ARG A 29 -7.99 -5.89 -2.38
CA ARG A 29 -9.04 -4.98 -2.86
C ARG A 29 -10.41 -5.61 -2.73
N ARG A 30 -10.57 -6.88 -3.09
CA ARG A 30 -11.84 -7.60 -2.93
C ARG A 30 -12.22 -7.75 -1.47
N ALA A 31 -11.26 -8.11 -0.63
CA ALA A 31 -11.51 -8.33 0.80
C ALA A 31 -11.83 -7.03 1.55
N ALA A 32 -11.37 -5.91 1.06
CA ALA A 32 -11.57 -4.61 1.71
C ALA A 32 -12.92 -3.94 1.37
N TYR A 33 -13.66 -4.48 0.40
CA TYR A 33 -14.99 -3.94 0.09
C TYR A 33 -15.94 -4.14 1.29
N PRO A 34 -16.75 -3.17 1.70
CA PRO A 34 -17.00 -1.87 1.06
C PRO A 34 -16.12 -0.71 1.56
N GLN A 35 -15.18 -0.93 2.48
CA GLN A 35 -14.31 0.17 2.94
C GLN A 35 -13.49 0.76 1.80
N MET A 36 -13.02 -0.08 0.90
CA MET A 36 -12.48 0.38 -0.38
C MET A 36 -13.51 0.09 -1.49
N PRO A 37 -13.63 0.99 -2.47
CA PRO A 37 -14.50 0.72 -3.60
C PRO A 37 -13.97 -0.46 -4.42
N HIS A 38 -14.85 -1.08 -5.23
CA HIS A 38 -14.42 -2.13 -6.14
C HIS A 38 -13.31 -1.63 -7.06
N ALA A 39 -12.33 -2.49 -7.34
CA ALA A 39 -11.32 -2.19 -8.33
C ALA A 39 -11.98 -2.08 -9.71
N VAL A 40 -11.52 -1.10 -10.49
CA VAL A 40 -12.07 -0.83 -11.84
C VAL A 40 -11.54 -1.84 -12.86
N HIS A 41 -10.34 -2.40 -12.61
CA HIS A 41 -9.65 -3.28 -13.55
C HIS A 41 -9.73 -4.73 -13.13
N THR A 42 -9.50 -5.64 -14.07
CA THR A 42 -9.49 -7.09 -13.82
C THR A 42 -8.16 -7.53 -13.21
N ASP A 43 -8.13 -8.76 -12.69
CA ASP A 43 -6.90 -9.34 -12.14
C ASP A 43 -5.79 -9.40 -13.21
N ASP A 44 -6.13 -9.78 -14.44
CA ASP A 44 -5.15 -9.81 -15.53
C ASP A 44 -4.62 -8.41 -15.86
N GLU A 45 -5.47 -7.41 -15.82
CA GLU A 45 -5.06 -6.01 -16.01
C GLU A 45 -4.13 -5.55 -14.87
N HIS A 46 -4.37 -5.99 -13.63
CA HIS A 46 -3.49 -5.71 -12.50
C HIS A 46 -2.11 -6.33 -12.71
N ARG A 47 -2.05 -7.58 -13.18
CA ARG A 47 -0.78 -8.26 -13.48
C ARG A 47 0.00 -7.53 -14.56
N ASP A 48 -0.68 -7.11 -15.63
CA ASP A 48 -0.07 -6.34 -16.71
C ASP A 48 0.44 -4.99 -16.21
N PHE A 49 -0.33 -4.31 -15.37
CA PHE A 49 0.07 -3.02 -14.81
C PHE A 49 1.34 -3.16 -13.98
N TYR A 50 1.39 -4.11 -13.06
CA TYR A 50 2.58 -4.31 -12.22
C TYR A 50 3.79 -4.74 -13.04
N ARG A 51 3.59 -5.55 -14.07
CA ARG A 51 4.68 -5.99 -14.93
C ARG A 51 5.25 -4.87 -15.78
N LYS A 52 4.39 -4.04 -16.37
CA LYS A 52 4.81 -3.05 -17.36
C LYS A 52 5.16 -1.69 -16.75
N HIS A 53 4.51 -1.33 -15.64
CA HIS A 53 4.56 0.03 -15.13
C HIS A 53 5.08 0.16 -13.71
N VAL A 54 5.34 -0.91 -13.01
CA VAL A 54 5.76 -0.88 -11.61
C VAL A 54 7.07 -1.63 -11.39
N MET A 55 7.08 -2.93 -11.61
CA MET A 55 8.26 -3.76 -11.33
C MET A 55 9.40 -3.40 -12.27
N ASP A 56 10.59 -3.24 -11.67
CA ASP A 56 11.81 -2.94 -12.42
C ASP A 56 11.76 -1.61 -13.18
N GLN A 57 10.88 -0.68 -12.77
CA GLN A 57 10.83 0.67 -13.33
C GLN A 57 11.64 1.62 -12.46
N PRO A 58 12.38 2.59 -13.05
CA PRO A 58 13.32 3.45 -12.29
C PRO A 58 12.68 4.22 -11.14
N ASP A 59 11.45 4.70 -11.33
CA ASP A 59 10.79 5.56 -10.35
C ASP A 59 9.82 4.82 -9.45
N HIS A 60 9.79 3.48 -9.52
CA HIS A 60 8.90 2.67 -8.71
C HIS A 60 9.69 1.68 -7.86
N THR A 61 9.28 1.54 -6.62
CA THR A 61 9.84 0.56 -5.69
C THR A 61 8.71 -0.22 -5.04
N VAL A 62 8.84 -1.53 -5.01
CA VAL A 62 7.93 -2.38 -4.25
C VAL A 62 8.74 -3.00 -3.11
N TRP A 63 8.29 -2.76 -1.89
CA TRP A 63 8.84 -3.39 -0.69
C TRP A 63 7.93 -4.55 -0.32
N VAL A 64 8.48 -5.76 -0.19
CA VAL A 64 7.69 -6.93 0.19
C VAL A 64 8.05 -7.37 1.60
N ALA A 65 7.03 -7.66 2.40
CA ALA A 65 7.16 -8.28 3.70
C ALA A 65 7.03 -9.79 3.53
N GLU A 66 8.04 -10.51 3.96
CA GLU A 66 8.19 -11.94 3.66
C GLU A 66 8.50 -12.73 4.92
N ALA A 67 7.94 -13.92 5.03
CA ALA A 67 8.26 -14.88 6.07
C ALA A 67 8.21 -16.29 5.46
N ASP A 68 9.23 -17.09 5.72
CA ASP A 68 9.32 -18.49 5.25
C ASP A 68 9.11 -18.62 3.73
N GLY A 69 9.60 -17.64 2.97
CA GLY A 69 9.46 -17.63 1.51
C GLY A 69 8.10 -17.18 0.99
N GLU A 70 7.18 -16.81 1.87
CA GLU A 70 5.86 -16.29 1.49
C GLU A 70 5.82 -14.77 1.59
N ILE A 71 5.25 -14.12 0.59
CA ILE A 71 4.97 -12.68 0.64
C ILE A 71 3.65 -12.46 1.40
N LEU A 72 3.73 -11.70 2.49
CA LEU A 72 2.59 -11.45 3.37
C LEU A 72 1.93 -10.10 3.11
N GLY A 73 2.66 -9.18 2.47
CA GLY A 73 2.19 -7.85 2.16
C GLY A 73 3.25 -7.10 1.37
N PHE A 74 2.86 -5.95 0.84
CA PHE A 74 3.81 -5.10 0.13
C PHE A 74 3.41 -3.62 0.21
N ALA A 75 4.40 -2.75 -0.04
CA ALA A 75 4.19 -1.32 -0.22
C ALA A 75 4.72 -0.93 -1.60
N HIS A 76 3.97 -0.12 -2.32
CA HIS A 76 4.35 0.40 -3.63
C HIS A 76 4.62 1.90 -3.50
N CYS A 77 5.83 2.32 -3.84
CA CYS A 77 6.28 3.70 -3.66
C CYS A 77 6.87 4.28 -4.94
N THR A 78 6.80 5.60 -5.03
CA THR A 78 7.62 6.42 -5.93
C THR A 78 8.50 7.32 -5.05
N PRO A 79 9.38 8.17 -5.61
CA PRO A 79 10.21 9.04 -4.77
C PRO A 79 9.46 9.98 -3.84
N THR A 80 8.22 10.33 -4.16
CA THR A 80 7.45 11.31 -3.37
C THR A 80 6.10 10.77 -2.89
N PHE A 81 5.71 9.57 -3.30
CA PHE A 81 4.39 9.02 -2.98
C PHE A 81 4.45 7.58 -2.50
N LEU A 82 3.60 7.28 -1.55
CA LEU A 82 3.23 5.91 -1.20
C LEU A 82 1.93 5.59 -1.95
N ASP A 83 2.02 4.78 -2.98
CA ASP A 83 0.86 4.42 -3.81
C ASP A 83 -0.12 3.56 -3.03
N GLY A 84 0.39 2.66 -2.19
CA GLY A 84 -0.45 1.87 -1.31
C GLY A 84 0.32 0.84 -0.50
N ILE A 85 -0.33 0.35 0.55
CA ILE A 85 0.13 -0.76 1.37
C ILE A 85 -0.97 -1.81 1.37
N TYR A 86 -0.58 -3.04 1.08
CA TYR A 86 -1.51 -4.15 0.93
C TYR A 86 -1.00 -5.34 1.73
N VAL A 87 -1.80 -5.81 2.68
CA VAL A 87 -1.46 -6.93 3.57
C VAL A 87 -2.50 -8.03 3.36
N ARG A 88 -2.06 -9.29 3.31
CA ARG A 88 -2.97 -10.43 3.22
C ARG A 88 -4.11 -10.26 4.22
N SER A 89 -5.34 -10.48 3.76
CA SER A 89 -6.54 -10.21 4.56
C SER A 89 -6.59 -11.04 5.85
N ASP A 90 -6.03 -12.26 5.84
CA ASP A 90 -5.98 -13.14 7.01
C ASP A 90 -4.89 -12.72 8.03
N LEU A 91 -4.03 -11.76 7.67
CA LEU A 91 -2.92 -11.31 8.53
C LEU A 91 -3.05 -9.85 8.96
N ARG A 92 -4.21 -9.24 8.76
CA ARG A 92 -4.45 -7.85 9.16
C ARG A 92 -4.39 -7.70 10.68
N GLY A 93 -3.93 -6.54 11.14
CA GLY A 93 -3.84 -6.26 12.57
C GLY A 93 -2.66 -6.92 13.28
N ARG A 94 -1.67 -7.42 12.55
CA ARG A 94 -0.51 -8.13 13.12
C ARG A 94 0.81 -7.37 12.96
N GLY A 95 0.74 -6.09 12.59
CA GLY A 95 1.92 -5.22 12.52
C GLY A 95 2.66 -5.22 11.20
N ILE A 96 2.21 -5.98 10.19
CA ILE A 96 2.91 -6.05 8.89
C ILE A 96 2.83 -4.69 8.18
N GLY A 97 1.67 -4.04 8.20
CA GLY A 97 1.52 -2.71 7.61
C GLY A 97 2.43 -1.68 8.25
N SER A 98 2.55 -1.70 9.59
CA SER A 98 3.44 -0.79 10.31
C SER A 98 4.91 -1.05 9.97
N LEU A 99 5.31 -2.30 9.81
CA LEU A 99 6.66 -2.66 9.41
C LEU A 99 6.98 -2.11 8.02
N LEU A 100 6.04 -2.20 7.08
CA LEU A 100 6.19 -1.64 5.74
C LEU A 100 6.28 -0.11 5.79
N ILE A 101 5.45 0.54 6.59
CA ILE A 101 5.50 2.00 6.76
C ILE A 101 6.86 2.43 7.31
N ASP A 102 7.42 1.69 8.26
CA ASP A 102 8.75 1.99 8.81
C ASP A 102 9.80 2.07 7.70
N VAL A 103 9.78 1.13 6.76
CA VAL A 103 10.71 1.12 5.62
C VAL A 103 10.43 2.27 4.67
N VAL A 104 9.17 2.58 4.40
CA VAL A 104 8.78 3.72 3.57
C VAL A 104 9.33 5.02 4.17
N GLU A 105 9.15 5.22 5.47
CA GLU A 105 9.65 6.42 6.16
C GLU A 105 11.17 6.49 6.13
N ALA A 106 11.84 5.37 6.36
CA ALA A 106 13.31 5.32 6.33
C ALA A 106 13.89 5.63 4.95
N THR A 107 13.15 5.34 3.89
CA THR A 107 13.61 5.54 2.50
C THR A 107 13.09 6.82 1.86
N HIS A 108 12.33 7.62 2.60
CA HIS A 108 11.79 8.90 2.13
C HIS A 108 12.20 10.02 3.10
N PRO A 109 13.50 10.37 3.14
CA PRO A 109 13.99 11.34 4.14
C PRO A 109 13.39 12.75 4.00
N ASP A 110 12.84 13.08 2.84
CA ASP A 110 12.18 14.37 2.60
C ASP A 110 10.67 14.30 2.75
N GLY A 111 10.14 13.13 3.15
CA GLY A 111 8.71 12.92 3.31
C GLY A 111 8.06 12.27 2.10
N TYR A 112 6.78 11.98 2.23
CA TYR A 112 5.98 11.39 1.16
C TYR A 112 4.51 11.79 1.34
N GLU A 113 3.73 11.58 0.28
CA GLU A 113 2.29 11.78 0.28
C GLU A 113 1.58 10.50 -0.14
N LEU A 114 0.29 10.43 0.15
CA LEU A 114 -0.55 9.31 -0.29
C LEU A 114 -1.98 9.79 -0.49
N TRP A 115 -2.76 8.96 -1.17
CA TRP A 115 -4.21 9.11 -1.26
C TRP A 115 -4.88 7.97 -0.50
N VAL A 116 -5.94 8.29 0.24
CA VAL A 116 -6.74 7.29 0.95
C VAL A 116 -8.22 7.62 0.73
N PHE A 117 -9.03 6.60 0.45
CA PHE A 117 -10.48 6.81 0.30
C PHE A 117 -11.08 7.18 1.65
N VAL A 118 -12.03 8.12 1.64
CA VAL A 118 -12.76 8.53 2.85
C VAL A 118 -13.40 7.32 3.53
N SER A 119 -13.94 6.38 2.73
CA SER A 119 -14.57 5.17 3.24
C SER A 119 -13.60 4.19 3.90
N ASN A 120 -12.30 4.30 3.62
CA ASN A 120 -11.29 3.41 4.19
C ASN A 120 -10.83 3.96 5.55
N THR A 121 -11.71 3.90 6.53
CA THR A 121 -11.50 4.50 7.84
C THR A 121 -10.35 3.87 8.62
N ASP A 122 -10.11 2.58 8.45
CA ASP A 122 -9.00 1.88 9.11
C ASP A 122 -7.65 2.40 8.63
N ALA A 123 -7.49 2.53 7.32
CA ALA A 123 -6.25 3.07 6.75
C ALA A 123 -6.07 4.55 7.13
N HIS A 124 -7.13 5.34 7.04
CA HIS A 124 -7.09 6.74 7.41
C HIS A 124 -6.64 6.92 8.87
N ARG A 125 -7.20 6.13 9.77
CA ARG A 125 -6.82 6.16 11.20
C ARG A 125 -5.37 5.76 11.41
N LEU A 126 -4.90 4.73 10.70
CA LEU A 126 -3.51 4.30 10.77
C LEU A 126 -2.56 5.42 10.36
N TYR A 127 -2.86 6.10 9.25
CA TYR A 127 -2.00 7.17 8.76
C TYR A 127 -1.98 8.37 9.71
N LEU A 128 -3.14 8.75 10.25
CA LEU A 128 -3.20 9.81 11.28
C LEU A 128 -2.35 9.43 12.50
N HIS A 129 -2.45 8.19 12.94
CA HIS A 129 -1.68 7.69 14.09
C HIS A 129 -0.17 7.70 13.81
N ARG A 130 0.24 7.52 12.55
CA ARG A 130 1.64 7.57 12.14
C ARG A 130 2.15 9.01 11.92
N GLY A 131 1.31 10.00 12.15
CA GLY A 131 1.71 11.40 12.07
C GLY A 131 1.49 12.07 10.71
N LEU A 132 0.83 11.40 9.78
CA LEU A 132 0.44 12.07 8.54
C LEU A 132 -0.66 13.08 8.81
N VAL A 133 -0.67 14.15 8.03
CA VAL A 133 -1.71 15.20 8.12
C VAL A 133 -2.49 15.26 6.82
N GLU A 134 -3.77 15.63 6.92
CA GLU A 134 -4.60 15.83 5.73
C GLU A 134 -4.19 17.12 5.03
N VAL A 135 -4.04 17.04 3.71
CA VAL A 135 -3.64 18.16 2.85
C VAL A 135 -4.81 18.63 2.00
N GLU A 136 -5.62 17.68 1.51
CA GLU A 136 -6.68 17.96 0.55
C GLU A 136 -7.73 16.88 0.61
N ARG A 137 -9.00 17.24 0.38
CA ARG A 137 -10.09 16.28 0.19
C ARG A 137 -10.72 16.53 -1.17
N THR A 138 -11.12 15.44 -1.85
CA THR A 138 -11.84 15.55 -3.10
C THR A 138 -13.17 14.79 -3.02
N ASP A 139 -14.07 15.11 -3.95
CA ASP A 139 -15.35 14.40 -4.08
C ASP A 139 -15.22 13.10 -4.90
N GLY A 140 -14.01 12.79 -5.39
CA GLY A 140 -13.75 11.59 -6.16
C GLY A 140 -14.02 11.70 -7.65
N SER A 141 -14.49 12.85 -8.14
CA SER A 141 -14.83 13.01 -9.57
C SER A 141 -13.61 12.84 -10.48
N GLY A 142 -12.40 13.05 -9.96
CA GLY A 142 -11.17 12.94 -10.73
C GLY A 142 -10.47 11.59 -10.65
N ASN A 143 -10.96 10.63 -9.85
CA ASN A 143 -10.33 9.31 -9.76
C ASN A 143 -11.15 8.23 -10.48
N GLU A 144 -10.52 7.08 -10.76
CA GLU A 144 -11.16 6.00 -11.52
C GLU A 144 -12.38 5.42 -10.80
N GLU A 145 -12.29 5.27 -9.49
CA GLU A 145 -13.34 4.66 -8.67
C GLU A 145 -14.54 5.60 -8.45
N LYS A 146 -14.37 6.88 -8.74
CA LYS A 146 -15.39 7.92 -8.50
C LYS A 146 -15.82 7.93 -7.02
N ALA A 147 -14.87 7.77 -6.11
CA ALA A 147 -15.10 7.73 -4.68
C ALA A 147 -14.30 8.83 -3.98
N PRO A 148 -14.90 9.54 -3.00
CA PRO A 148 -14.20 10.61 -2.28
C PRO A 148 -12.90 10.12 -1.64
N ASP A 149 -11.85 10.92 -1.73
CA ASP A 149 -10.54 10.59 -1.19
C ASP A 149 -9.87 11.78 -0.51
N ILE A 150 -8.78 11.46 0.20
CA ILE A 150 -8.02 12.41 1.00
C ILE A 150 -6.55 12.27 0.63
N ARG A 151 -5.89 13.39 0.34
CA ARG A 151 -4.45 13.43 0.18
C ARG A 151 -3.83 13.74 1.53
N MET A 152 -2.89 12.92 1.96
CA MET A 152 -2.20 13.05 3.23
C MET A 152 -0.70 13.17 3.00
N ALA A 153 -0.01 13.81 3.94
CA ALA A 153 1.44 14.01 3.83
C ALA A 153 2.13 13.68 5.15
N TRP A 154 3.29 13.05 5.04
CA TRP A 154 4.24 12.84 6.13
C TRP A 154 5.49 13.64 5.86
N ARG A 155 5.95 14.37 6.87
CA ARG A 155 7.20 15.15 6.81
C ARG A 155 8.04 14.81 8.02
N PRO A 156 9.31 14.39 7.84
CA PRO A 156 10.18 14.05 8.97
C PRO A 156 10.38 15.26 9.88
N GLY A 157 10.37 15.03 11.19
CA GLY A 157 10.59 16.09 12.16
C GLY A 157 9.39 16.99 12.45
N SER A 158 8.23 16.61 11.95
CA SER A 158 6.98 17.37 12.18
C SER A 158 6.26 16.91 13.44
#